data_b0c02353c3c6eb4a59b1ed2c5e73f544
#
_entry.id   b0c02353c3c6eb4a59b1ed2c5e73f544
#
_cell.length_a   1.000
_cell.length_b   1.000
_cell.length_c   1.000
_cell.angle_alpha   90.00
_cell.angle_beta   90.00
_cell.angle_gamma   90.00
#
_symmetry.space_group_name_H-M   'P 1'
#
loop_
_entity.id
_entity.type
_entity.pdbx_description
1 polymer ?
#
loop_
_entity_poly.entity_id
_entity_poly.type
_entity_poly.pdbx_seq_one_letter_code
_entity_poly.pdbx_strand_id
1 'polypeptide(L)'
;MEYEVPEYSKNFGRVHVSASGGTQQLDEHILKLYLRKEYKMNFPMSARPRAGQIVQTVSDICLGLHEYSPIKGQQDKGDFSQALRHGMAEYMTYQPLTWDGGADAEAFAEFKNHIGDMSRHAVDGLTEFFGDEEIEGEYQRYYKDPRIDVPVTLFLDYASEGRQIDLKCSLPVRNPPRKDGTRTWRVPKPKTEPTPQQVMQQAVYYKSTGLAPGLLFVTSAGYNIVTAENCEALQPERLEEAYENIVRRWFAAQKLMQVANGNWKELFSLVPPDFGMIATRHGKEILNIAKQAWRTE
;
A
#
# COMPACT_ATOMS: atom_id res chain seq x y z
N MET A 1 -1.46 10.20 22.67
CA MET A 1 -2.08 11.53 22.42
C MET A 1 -3.45 11.26 21.80
N GLU A 2 -4.52 11.66 22.47
CA GLU A 2 -5.89 11.45 21.97
C GLU A 2 -6.22 12.61 21.01
N TYR A 3 -6.51 12.28 19.74
CA TYR A 3 -6.86 13.27 18.74
C TYR A 3 -8.38 13.45 18.70
N GLU A 4 -8.83 14.67 18.88
CA GLU A 4 -10.25 14.99 18.71
C GLU A 4 -10.57 15.03 17.20
N VAL A 5 -11.42 14.09 16.77
CA VAL A 5 -11.88 13.99 15.38
C VAL A 5 -13.22 14.74 15.28
N PRO A 6 -13.39 15.68 14.31
CA PRO A 6 -14.65 16.41 14.13
C PRO A 6 -15.82 15.47 13.82
N GLU A 7 -17.04 15.85 14.30
CA GLU A 7 -18.25 15.05 14.17
C GLU A 7 -18.62 14.76 12.71
N TYR A 8 -18.53 15.79 11.82
CA TYR A 8 -18.79 15.59 10.39
C TYR A 8 -17.90 14.51 9.78
N SER A 9 -16.65 14.38 10.24
CA SER A 9 -15.67 13.40 9.74
C SER A 9 -15.99 11.99 10.29
N LYS A 10 -16.34 11.89 11.57
CA LYS A 10 -16.80 10.64 12.21
C LYS A 10 -18.05 10.08 11.53
N ASN A 11 -18.96 10.95 11.09
CA ASN A 11 -20.19 10.57 10.40
C ASN A 11 -19.91 9.86 9.08
N PHE A 12 -18.83 10.17 8.40
CA PHE A 12 -18.32 9.44 7.23
C PHE A 12 -17.32 8.32 7.56
N GLY A 13 -17.06 8.03 8.84
CA GLY A 13 -16.07 7.04 9.25
C GLY A 13 -14.61 7.44 8.98
N ARG A 14 -14.36 8.73 8.68
CA ARG A 14 -13.02 9.26 8.45
C ARG A 14 -12.42 9.73 9.77
N VAL A 15 -11.73 8.84 10.45
CA VAL A 15 -11.09 9.13 11.74
C VAL A 15 -9.60 9.45 11.61
N HIS A 16 -9.00 9.16 10.46
CA HIS A 16 -7.64 9.48 10.08
C HIS A 16 -7.49 9.55 8.56
N VAL A 17 -6.38 10.06 8.06
CA VAL A 17 -5.90 9.88 6.69
C VAL A 17 -4.59 9.09 6.71
N SER A 18 -4.25 8.41 5.62
CA SER A 18 -2.99 7.68 5.51
C SER A 18 -2.21 8.12 4.28
N ALA A 19 -0.89 7.96 4.33
CA ALA A 19 -0.01 8.29 3.21
C ALA A 19 -0.45 7.59 1.91
N SER A 20 -0.69 6.28 1.94
CA SER A 20 -1.16 5.51 0.79
C SER A 20 -2.60 5.86 0.38
N GLY A 21 -3.49 6.13 1.35
CA GLY A 21 -4.89 6.52 1.07
C GLY A 21 -5.01 7.88 0.37
N GLY A 22 -4.12 8.83 0.66
CA GLY A 22 -4.11 10.16 0.02
C GLY A 22 -3.70 10.15 -1.45
N THR A 23 -3.16 9.03 -1.94
CA THR A 23 -2.80 8.88 -3.36
C THR A 23 -3.94 8.30 -4.21
N GLN A 24 -5.04 7.83 -3.59
CA GLN A 24 -6.22 7.30 -4.27
C GLN A 24 -7.02 8.43 -4.96
N GLN A 25 -7.84 8.07 -5.94
CA GLN A 25 -8.82 9.00 -6.50
C GLN A 25 -9.90 9.29 -5.47
N LEU A 26 -10.49 10.48 -5.54
CA LEU A 26 -11.41 10.97 -4.52
C LEU A 26 -12.68 10.12 -4.42
N ASP A 27 -13.26 9.73 -5.55
CA ASP A 27 -14.44 8.86 -5.63
C ASP A 27 -14.18 7.46 -5.03
N GLU A 28 -13.02 6.87 -5.35
CA GLU A 28 -12.59 5.59 -4.76
C GLU A 28 -12.40 5.71 -3.24
N HIS A 29 -11.80 6.81 -2.78
CA HIS A 29 -11.63 7.08 -1.36
C HIS A 29 -12.97 7.19 -0.62
N ILE A 30 -13.92 7.95 -1.18
CA ILE A 30 -15.26 8.12 -0.62
C ILE A 30 -16.03 6.79 -0.61
N LEU A 31 -15.96 6.03 -1.71
CA LEU A 31 -16.57 4.71 -1.79
C LEU A 31 -16.01 3.75 -0.72
N LYS A 32 -14.70 3.77 -0.49
CA LYS A 32 -14.06 2.97 0.55
C LYS A 32 -14.57 3.31 1.96
N LEU A 33 -14.72 4.59 2.26
CA LEU A 33 -15.29 5.05 3.53
C LEU A 33 -16.74 4.59 3.67
N TYR A 34 -17.55 4.73 2.62
CA TYR A 34 -18.96 4.31 2.58
C TYR A 34 -19.11 2.82 2.82
N LEU A 35 -18.34 1.98 2.11
CA LEU A 35 -18.37 0.53 2.29
C LEU A 35 -18.01 0.12 3.72
N ARG A 36 -16.98 0.75 4.29
CA ARG A 36 -16.57 0.47 5.67
C ARG A 36 -17.62 0.89 6.70
N LYS A 37 -18.21 2.07 6.53
CA LYS A 37 -19.16 2.65 7.48
C LYS A 37 -20.51 1.95 7.42
N GLU A 38 -21.09 1.83 6.22
CA GLU A 38 -22.46 1.37 6.02
C GLU A 38 -22.58 -0.15 5.84
N TYR A 39 -21.60 -0.78 5.17
CA TYR A 39 -21.64 -2.22 4.87
C TYR A 39 -20.68 -3.06 5.71
N LYS A 40 -19.80 -2.44 6.52
CA LYS A 40 -18.73 -3.13 7.24
C LYS A 40 -17.81 -3.96 6.32
N MET A 41 -17.66 -3.49 5.09
CA MET A 41 -16.89 -4.15 4.03
C MET A 41 -15.60 -3.38 3.74
N ASN A 42 -14.56 -4.12 3.34
CA ASN A 42 -13.36 -3.57 2.71
C ASN A 42 -13.35 -3.96 1.23
N PHE A 43 -12.56 -3.23 0.44
CA PHE A 43 -12.23 -3.73 -0.90
C PHE A 43 -11.56 -5.08 -0.78
N PRO A 44 -11.98 -6.07 -1.59
CA PRO A 44 -11.35 -7.37 -1.56
C PRO A 44 -9.90 -7.28 -2.02
N MET A 45 -9.04 -8.04 -1.35
CA MET A 45 -7.63 -8.12 -1.68
C MET A 45 -7.41 -9.12 -2.81
N SER A 46 -6.67 -8.75 -3.85
CA SER A 46 -6.27 -9.68 -4.92
C SER A 46 -4.97 -10.44 -4.56
N ALA A 47 -4.63 -11.43 -5.36
CA ALA A 47 -3.41 -12.22 -5.19
C ALA A 47 -2.12 -11.36 -5.18
N ARG A 48 -2.11 -10.24 -5.91
CA ARG A 48 -0.93 -9.37 -6.01
C ARG A 48 -0.52 -8.70 -4.69
N PRO A 49 -1.38 -7.93 -4.00
CA PRO A 49 -1.05 -7.41 -2.67
C PRO A 49 -0.76 -8.52 -1.68
N ARG A 50 -1.48 -9.66 -1.76
CA ARG A 50 -1.26 -10.80 -0.87
C ARG A 50 0.15 -11.36 -1.01
N ALA A 51 0.63 -11.57 -2.23
CA ALA A 51 2.00 -12.02 -2.47
C ALA A 51 3.04 -11.02 -1.93
N GLY A 52 2.81 -9.70 -2.08
CA GLY A 52 3.67 -8.67 -1.50
C GLY A 52 3.74 -8.74 0.03
N GLN A 53 2.60 -8.95 0.70
CA GLN A 53 2.56 -9.15 2.16
C GLN A 53 3.36 -10.37 2.60
N ILE A 54 3.30 -11.47 1.84
CA ILE A 54 4.07 -12.67 2.18
C ILE A 54 5.58 -12.43 2.03
N VAL A 55 6.00 -11.71 0.99
CA VAL A 55 7.41 -11.31 0.85
C VAL A 55 7.87 -10.51 2.08
N GLN A 56 7.04 -9.56 2.54
CA GLN A 56 7.32 -8.80 3.77
C GLN A 56 7.37 -9.71 5.00
N THR A 57 6.36 -10.57 5.23
CA THR A 57 6.35 -11.54 6.35
C THR A 57 7.62 -12.39 6.39
N VAL A 58 8.05 -12.92 5.24
CA VAL A 58 9.28 -13.72 5.16
C VAL A 58 10.52 -12.88 5.52
N SER A 59 10.58 -11.64 5.03
CA SER A 59 11.67 -10.71 5.35
C SER A 59 11.70 -10.38 6.84
N ASP A 60 10.55 -10.09 7.44
CA ASP A 60 10.41 -9.78 8.87
C ASP A 60 10.88 -10.94 9.75
N ILE A 61 10.53 -12.18 9.39
CA ILE A 61 11.01 -13.37 10.10
C ILE A 61 12.53 -13.51 9.97
N CYS A 62 13.10 -13.32 8.77
CA CYS A 62 14.53 -13.44 8.54
C CYS A 62 15.33 -12.37 9.29
N LEU A 63 14.75 -11.18 9.47
CA LEU A 63 15.37 -10.06 10.19
C LEU A 63 15.10 -10.08 11.71
N GLY A 64 14.32 -11.06 12.21
CA GLY A 64 13.97 -11.16 13.63
C GLY A 64 12.91 -10.15 14.08
N LEU A 65 12.17 -9.53 13.17
CA LEU A 65 11.16 -8.50 13.43
C LEU A 65 9.75 -9.06 13.63
N HIS A 66 9.49 -10.29 13.19
CA HIS A 66 8.19 -10.92 13.30
C HIS A 66 8.03 -11.65 14.64
N GLU A 67 6.80 -11.68 15.19
CA GLU A 67 6.51 -12.36 16.46
C GLU A 67 6.82 -13.86 16.46
N TYR A 68 6.79 -14.50 15.29
CA TYR A 68 7.14 -15.90 15.07
C TYR A 68 8.63 -16.11 14.75
N SER A 69 9.42 -15.06 14.74
CA SER A 69 10.87 -15.21 14.57
C SER A 69 11.44 -15.93 15.78
N PRO A 70 12.23 -17.01 15.60
CA PRO A 70 12.89 -17.69 16.71
C PRO A 70 13.89 -16.80 17.45
N ILE A 71 14.26 -15.65 16.86
CA ILE A 71 15.28 -14.72 17.36
C ILE A 71 14.68 -13.33 17.56
N LYS A 72 13.51 -13.24 18.20
CA LYS A 72 12.86 -11.96 18.46
C LYS A 72 13.80 -10.99 19.19
N GLY A 73 14.04 -9.83 18.59
CA GLY A 73 14.92 -8.79 19.14
C GLY A 73 16.42 -9.03 18.96
N GLN A 74 16.83 -10.01 18.15
CA GLN A 74 18.19 -10.17 17.64
C GLN A 74 18.18 -10.04 16.13
N GLN A 75 19.12 -9.28 15.59
CA GLN A 75 19.29 -9.10 14.13
C GLN A 75 19.95 -10.30 13.45
N ASP A 76 20.15 -11.42 14.15
CA ASP A 76 20.66 -12.63 13.54
C ASP A 76 19.65 -13.18 12.54
N LYS A 77 20.09 -13.33 11.31
CA LYS A 77 19.31 -13.85 10.18
C LYS A 77 18.67 -15.18 10.55
N GLY A 78 17.34 -15.17 10.66
CA GLY A 78 16.57 -16.40 10.86
C GLY A 78 16.79 -17.38 9.69
N ASP A 79 16.47 -18.68 9.89
CA ASP A 79 16.51 -19.67 8.82
C ASP A 79 15.52 -19.28 7.70
N PHE A 80 16.07 -18.80 6.57
CA PHE A 80 15.29 -18.40 5.39
C PHE A 80 14.33 -19.50 4.93
N SER A 81 14.74 -20.77 4.98
CA SER A 81 13.89 -21.89 4.55
C SER A 81 12.68 -22.07 5.47
N GLN A 82 12.85 -21.82 6.78
CA GLN A 82 11.75 -21.86 7.75
C GLN A 82 10.82 -20.66 7.57
N ALA A 83 11.37 -19.46 7.41
CA ALA A 83 10.60 -18.24 7.14
C ALA A 83 9.77 -18.38 5.86
N LEU A 84 10.38 -18.90 4.78
CA LEU A 84 9.70 -19.13 3.52
C LEU A 84 8.58 -20.19 3.65
N ARG A 85 8.81 -21.30 4.37
CA ARG A 85 7.74 -22.28 4.63
C ARG A 85 6.56 -21.67 5.36
N HIS A 86 6.82 -20.82 6.37
CA HIS A 86 5.78 -20.12 7.10
C HIS A 86 4.98 -19.19 6.18
N GLY A 87 5.64 -18.29 5.47
CA GLY A 87 5.00 -17.36 4.53
C GLY A 87 4.22 -18.10 3.44
N MET A 88 4.77 -19.19 2.88
CA MET A 88 4.07 -19.98 1.86
C MET A 88 2.84 -20.70 2.41
N ALA A 89 2.88 -21.20 3.66
CA ALA A 89 1.70 -21.77 4.30
C ALA A 89 0.60 -20.73 4.43
N GLU A 90 0.95 -19.50 4.85
CA GLU A 90 0.03 -18.37 4.93
C GLU A 90 -0.50 -17.95 3.53
N TYR A 91 0.37 -17.90 2.50
CA TYR A 91 -0.05 -17.62 1.13
C TYR A 91 -1.13 -18.60 0.65
N MET A 92 -0.97 -19.88 0.93
CA MET A 92 -1.92 -20.93 0.50
C MET A 92 -3.30 -20.85 1.17
N THR A 93 -3.48 -20.02 2.21
CA THR A 93 -4.81 -19.75 2.80
C THR A 93 -5.65 -18.75 1.99
N TYR A 94 -5.03 -18.07 1.03
CA TYR A 94 -5.70 -17.08 0.21
C TYR A 94 -6.76 -17.71 -0.70
N GLN A 95 -7.91 -17.05 -0.79
CA GLN A 95 -9.00 -17.44 -1.69
C GLN A 95 -9.04 -16.45 -2.87
N PRO A 96 -8.72 -16.91 -4.09
CA PRO A 96 -8.73 -16.04 -5.26
C PRO A 96 -10.10 -15.42 -5.54
N LEU A 97 -10.07 -14.19 -6.08
CA LEU A 97 -11.27 -13.49 -6.51
C LEU A 97 -11.93 -14.21 -7.69
N THR A 98 -13.27 -14.25 -7.70
CA THR A 98 -14.03 -15.03 -8.68
C THR A 98 -14.65 -14.20 -9.80
N TRP A 99 -14.77 -12.88 -9.62
CA TRP A 99 -15.49 -12.01 -10.59
C TRP A 99 -14.66 -11.56 -11.78
N ASP A 100 -13.36 -11.83 -11.80
CA ASP A 100 -12.42 -11.40 -12.84
C ASP A 100 -12.19 -12.45 -13.95
N GLY A 101 -13.05 -13.45 -14.03
CA GLY A 101 -12.94 -14.54 -15.02
C GLY A 101 -11.76 -15.48 -14.74
N GLY A 102 -11.32 -15.58 -13.49
CA GLY A 102 -10.22 -16.48 -13.07
C GLY A 102 -8.82 -15.86 -13.19
N ALA A 103 -8.71 -14.57 -13.56
CA ALA A 103 -7.41 -13.92 -13.72
C ALA A 103 -6.63 -13.85 -12.40
N ASP A 104 -7.32 -13.68 -11.28
CA ASP A 104 -6.70 -13.65 -9.96
C ASP A 104 -6.23 -15.04 -9.52
N ALA A 105 -6.98 -16.10 -9.85
CA ALA A 105 -6.57 -17.49 -9.60
C ALA A 105 -5.32 -17.88 -10.41
N GLU A 106 -5.25 -17.46 -11.67
CA GLU A 106 -4.05 -17.64 -12.49
C GLU A 106 -2.86 -16.85 -11.94
N ALA A 107 -3.10 -15.61 -11.49
CA ALA A 107 -2.08 -14.78 -10.86
C ALA A 107 -1.60 -15.41 -9.55
N PHE A 108 -2.51 -15.93 -8.73
CA PHE A 108 -2.17 -16.62 -7.49
C PHE A 108 -1.27 -17.84 -7.75
N ALA A 109 -1.60 -18.66 -8.73
CA ALA A 109 -0.79 -19.83 -9.11
C ALA A 109 0.60 -19.42 -9.61
N GLU A 110 0.70 -18.36 -10.43
CA GLU A 110 1.96 -17.89 -10.96
C GLU A 110 2.84 -17.28 -9.87
N PHE A 111 2.30 -16.37 -9.03
CA PHE A 111 3.08 -15.66 -8.03
C PHE A 111 3.72 -16.57 -7.01
N LYS A 112 3.12 -17.71 -6.70
CA LYS A 112 3.68 -18.76 -5.85
C LYS A 112 5.11 -19.14 -6.25
N ASN A 113 5.41 -19.15 -7.54
CA ASN A 113 6.72 -19.54 -8.07
C ASN A 113 7.80 -18.45 -7.87
N HIS A 114 7.39 -17.23 -7.52
CA HIS A 114 8.28 -16.06 -7.46
C HIS A 114 8.52 -15.54 -6.04
N ILE A 115 7.66 -15.92 -5.07
CA ILE A 115 7.74 -15.42 -3.69
C ILE A 115 9.09 -15.74 -3.05
N GLY A 116 9.64 -16.92 -3.26
CA GLY A 116 10.92 -17.34 -2.67
C GLY A 116 12.08 -16.44 -3.09
N ASP A 117 12.24 -16.22 -4.41
CA ASP A 117 13.31 -15.37 -4.94
C ASP A 117 13.09 -13.91 -4.54
N MET A 118 11.85 -13.42 -4.59
CA MET A 118 11.53 -12.07 -4.16
C MET A 118 11.83 -11.84 -2.68
N SER A 119 11.51 -12.80 -1.81
CA SER A 119 11.81 -12.72 -0.39
C SER A 119 13.32 -12.70 -0.13
N ARG A 120 14.11 -13.47 -0.88
CA ARG A 120 15.57 -13.45 -0.79
C ARG A 120 16.12 -12.07 -1.17
N HIS A 121 15.68 -11.54 -2.31
CA HIS A 121 16.08 -10.21 -2.76
C HIS A 121 15.62 -9.09 -1.82
N ALA A 122 14.47 -9.25 -1.15
CA ALA A 122 14.04 -8.29 -0.14
C ALA A 122 14.96 -8.30 1.09
N VAL A 123 15.30 -9.48 1.61
CA VAL A 123 16.25 -9.64 2.73
C VAL A 123 17.63 -9.08 2.36
N ASP A 124 18.14 -9.43 1.18
CA ASP A 124 19.44 -8.94 0.71
C ASP A 124 19.46 -7.41 0.59
N GLY A 125 18.42 -6.82 -0.03
CA GLY A 125 18.30 -5.38 -0.18
C GLY A 125 18.12 -4.62 1.15
N LEU A 126 17.36 -5.16 2.10
CA LEU A 126 17.23 -4.59 3.44
C LEU A 126 18.55 -4.66 4.21
N THR A 127 19.25 -5.79 4.12
CA THR A 127 20.57 -5.95 4.74
C THR A 127 21.60 -4.98 4.12
N GLU A 128 21.60 -4.81 2.79
CA GLU A 128 22.47 -3.84 2.13
C GLU A 128 22.16 -2.40 2.55
N PHE A 129 20.86 -2.04 2.63
CA PHE A 129 20.44 -0.68 2.96
C PHE A 129 20.78 -0.29 4.41
N PHE A 130 20.51 -1.16 5.37
CA PHE A 130 20.70 -0.85 6.79
C PHE A 130 22.09 -1.23 7.32
N GLY A 131 22.79 -2.19 6.69
CA GLY A 131 24.07 -2.70 7.17
C GLY A 131 23.95 -3.28 8.58
N ASP A 132 24.70 -2.71 9.52
CA ASP A 132 24.71 -3.12 10.93
C ASP A 132 23.75 -2.29 11.82
N GLU A 133 22.93 -1.42 11.24
CA GLU A 133 21.96 -0.64 12.01
C GLU A 133 20.86 -1.53 12.57
N GLU A 134 20.37 -1.18 13.76
CA GLU A 134 19.18 -1.80 14.32
C GLU A 134 17.94 -1.40 13.52
N ILE A 135 17.20 -2.41 13.05
CA ILE A 135 16.01 -2.22 12.22
C ILE A 135 14.76 -2.37 13.09
N GLU A 136 13.86 -1.40 13.00
CA GLU A 136 12.48 -1.52 13.46
C GLU A 136 11.60 -1.98 12.29
N GLY A 137 10.79 -3.02 12.49
CA GLY A 137 9.79 -3.49 11.53
C GLY A 137 8.57 -2.57 11.47
N GLU A 138 7.54 -3.01 10.75
CA GLU A 138 6.30 -2.25 10.58
C GLU A 138 5.82 -1.67 11.90
N TYR A 139 5.77 -0.33 11.98
CA TYR A 139 5.24 0.35 13.13
C TYR A 139 4.32 1.50 12.75
N GLN A 140 3.29 1.68 13.54
CA GLN A 140 2.29 2.71 13.34
C GLN A 140 2.72 4.00 14.05
N ARG A 141 2.71 5.11 13.31
CA ARG A 141 2.86 6.47 13.87
C ARG A 141 1.69 7.35 13.52
N TYR A 142 1.52 8.39 14.31
CA TYR A 142 0.54 9.44 14.08
C TYR A 142 1.23 10.79 13.96
N TYR A 143 0.81 11.56 12.97
CA TYR A 143 1.28 12.91 12.73
C TYR A 143 0.07 13.84 12.60
N LYS A 144 0.20 15.10 13.05
CA LYS A 144 -0.84 16.12 12.91
C LYS A 144 -0.35 17.25 12.00
N ASP A 145 -0.95 17.37 10.82
CA ASP A 145 -0.82 18.56 10.00
C ASP A 145 -1.89 19.59 10.44
N PRO A 146 -1.54 20.86 10.69
CA PRO A 146 -2.49 21.85 11.20
C PRO A 146 -3.63 22.18 10.21
N ARG A 147 -3.48 21.86 8.95
CA ARG A 147 -4.47 22.09 7.88
C ARG A 147 -5.52 20.99 7.80
N ILE A 148 -5.26 19.83 8.42
CA ILE A 148 -6.11 18.66 8.34
C ILE A 148 -6.71 18.35 9.71
N ASP A 149 -8.04 18.20 9.76
CA ASP A 149 -8.80 18.05 11.01
C ASP A 149 -8.65 16.67 11.66
N VAL A 150 -8.16 15.68 10.91
CA VAL A 150 -7.93 14.32 11.39
C VAL A 150 -6.44 14.00 11.40
N PRO A 151 -5.95 13.08 12.27
CA PRO A 151 -4.55 12.69 12.27
C PRO A 151 -4.16 11.98 10.97
N VAL A 152 -2.90 12.13 10.59
CA VAL A 152 -2.26 11.33 9.53
C VAL A 152 -1.69 10.07 10.18
N THR A 153 -2.11 8.91 9.73
CA THR A 153 -1.57 7.62 10.18
C THR A 153 -0.53 7.14 9.18
N LEU A 154 0.60 6.73 9.71
CA LEU A 154 1.74 6.20 8.97
C LEU A 154 1.93 4.73 9.34
N PHE A 155 2.26 3.93 8.35
CA PHE A 155 2.75 2.57 8.49
C PHE A 155 4.08 2.51 7.74
N LEU A 156 5.18 2.48 8.49
CA LEU A 156 6.53 2.37 7.94
C LEU A 156 6.89 0.90 7.87
N ASP A 157 7.34 0.43 6.71
CA ASP A 157 7.71 -0.98 6.55
C ASP A 157 8.96 -1.29 7.37
N TYR A 158 10.03 -0.48 7.19
CA TYR A 158 11.29 -0.62 7.94
C TYR A 158 11.92 0.74 8.19
N ALA A 159 12.50 0.91 9.37
CA ALA A 159 13.21 2.11 9.77
C ALA A 159 14.38 1.80 10.70
N SER A 160 15.34 2.74 10.77
CA SER A 160 16.41 2.83 11.75
C SER A 160 16.43 4.24 12.34
N GLU A 161 17.44 4.57 13.13
CA GLU A 161 17.56 5.90 13.76
C GLU A 161 17.58 7.05 12.73
N GLY A 162 18.22 6.89 11.56
CA GLY A 162 18.43 7.96 10.57
C GLY A 162 17.68 7.82 9.25
N ARG A 163 17.16 6.65 8.92
CA ARG A 163 16.59 6.36 7.60
C ARG A 163 15.45 5.35 7.66
N GLN A 164 14.66 5.36 6.60
CA GLN A 164 13.55 4.43 6.42
C GLN A 164 13.53 3.89 5.00
N ILE A 165 12.94 2.71 4.80
CA ILE A 165 12.72 2.15 3.48
C ILE A 165 11.36 1.46 3.39
N ASP A 166 10.69 1.64 2.26
CA ASP A 166 9.38 1.08 1.97
C ASP A 166 9.54 0.00 0.89
N LEU A 167 9.08 -1.22 1.19
CA LEU A 167 9.25 -2.40 0.33
C LEU A 167 8.19 -2.40 -0.78
N LYS A 168 8.62 -2.46 -2.03
CA LYS A 168 7.75 -2.45 -3.22
C LYS A 168 7.97 -3.67 -4.10
N CYS A 169 7.09 -4.65 -3.95
CA CYS A 169 7.11 -5.87 -4.74
C CYS A 169 6.50 -5.66 -6.13
N SER A 170 7.27 -5.99 -7.18
CA SER A 170 6.80 -6.00 -8.57
C SER A 170 6.70 -7.44 -9.08
N LEU A 171 5.49 -7.97 -9.01
CA LEU A 171 5.15 -9.34 -9.41
C LEU A 171 5.06 -9.50 -10.93
N PRO A 172 5.17 -10.72 -11.46
CA PRO A 172 5.04 -10.99 -12.88
C PRO A 172 3.80 -10.35 -13.51
N VAL A 173 3.95 -9.93 -14.74
CA VAL A 173 2.89 -9.29 -15.53
C VAL A 173 2.50 -10.22 -16.66
N ARG A 174 1.19 -10.38 -16.86
CA ARG A 174 0.64 -11.19 -17.93
C ARG A 174 0.83 -10.48 -19.27
N ASN A 175 1.45 -11.17 -20.21
CA ASN A 175 1.58 -10.67 -21.57
C ASN A 175 0.22 -10.68 -22.31
N PRO A 176 0.04 -9.85 -23.34
CA PRO A 176 -1.09 -10.00 -24.27
C PRO A 176 -1.16 -11.42 -24.81
N PRO A 177 -2.37 -11.93 -25.15
CA PRO A 177 -2.51 -13.25 -25.73
C PRO A 177 -1.78 -13.35 -27.06
N ARG A 178 -1.12 -14.47 -27.31
CA ARG A 178 -0.54 -14.80 -28.62
C ARG A 178 -1.66 -15.09 -29.62
N LYS A 179 -1.31 -15.26 -30.89
CA LYS A 179 -2.26 -15.57 -31.97
C LYS A 179 -3.02 -16.89 -31.74
N ASP A 180 -2.44 -17.83 -31.02
CA ASP A 180 -3.03 -19.12 -30.64
C ASP A 180 -3.87 -19.02 -29.33
N GLY A 181 -4.06 -17.82 -28.78
CA GLY A 181 -4.78 -17.59 -27.54
C GLY A 181 -3.97 -17.85 -26.27
N THR A 182 -2.76 -18.42 -26.36
CA THR A 182 -1.91 -18.66 -25.19
C THR A 182 -1.41 -17.36 -24.59
N ARG A 183 -1.25 -17.32 -23.27
CA ARG A 183 -0.68 -16.16 -22.55
C ARG A 183 0.52 -16.62 -21.74
N THR A 184 1.52 -15.78 -21.68
CA THR A 184 2.72 -16.02 -20.88
C THR A 184 2.88 -14.93 -19.83
N TRP A 185 3.69 -15.20 -18.84
CA TRP A 185 4.06 -14.23 -17.81
C TRP A 185 5.46 -13.67 -18.11
N ARG A 186 5.66 -12.44 -17.71
CA ARG A 186 6.96 -11.77 -17.79
C ARG A 186 7.32 -11.23 -16.42
N VAL A 187 8.50 -11.58 -15.93
CA VAL A 187 9.08 -10.97 -14.74
C VAL A 187 9.58 -9.57 -15.11
N PRO A 188 9.09 -8.52 -14.44
CA PRO A 188 9.60 -7.17 -14.66
C PRO A 188 11.02 -7.04 -14.09
N LYS A 189 11.80 -6.10 -14.61
CA LYS A 189 13.03 -5.66 -13.94
C LYS A 189 12.66 -4.84 -12.70
N PRO A 190 13.49 -4.82 -11.65
CA PRO A 190 13.33 -3.87 -10.55
C PRO A 190 13.27 -2.43 -11.09
N LYS A 191 12.38 -1.63 -10.54
CA LYS A 191 12.26 -0.22 -10.96
C LYS A 191 13.46 0.58 -10.48
N THR A 192 13.84 1.56 -11.27
CA THR A 192 14.91 2.53 -10.95
C THR A 192 14.34 3.89 -10.53
N GLU A 193 13.03 4.10 -10.74
CA GLU A 193 12.35 5.35 -10.41
C GLU A 193 11.02 5.08 -9.72
N PRO A 194 10.65 5.88 -8.71
CA PRO A 194 9.34 5.81 -8.06
C PRO A 194 8.24 6.40 -8.94
N THR A 195 7.04 5.90 -8.75
CA THR A 195 5.84 6.55 -9.31
C THR A 195 5.50 7.82 -8.51
N PRO A 196 4.75 8.79 -9.09
CA PRO A 196 4.31 9.98 -8.35
C PRO A 196 3.58 9.64 -7.03
N GLN A 197 2.81 8.54 -7.01
CA GLN A 197 2.12 8.08 -5.80
C GLN A 197 3.11 7.62 -4.72
N GLN A 198 4.17 6.92 -5.11
CA GLN A 198 5.22 6.48 -4.19
C GLN A 198 6.01 7.67 -3.66
N VAL A 199 6.31 8.66 -4.50
CA VAL A 199 6.94 9.92 -4.06
C VAL A 199 6.07 10.65 -3.02
N MET A 200 4.75 10.78 -3.27
CA MET A 200 3.82 11.37 -2.30
C MET A 200 3.77 10.60 -0.99
N GLN A 201 3.82 9.26 -1.03
CA GLN A 201 3.88 8.43 0.18
C GLN A 201 5.16 8.70 0.97
N GLN A 202 6.31 8.71 0.29
CA GLN A 202 7.61 9.01 0.91
C GLN A 202 7.67 10.44 1.47
N ALA A 203 7.04 11.40 0.80
CA ALA A 203 6.94 12.77 1.27
C ALA A 203 6.22 12.89 2.62
N VAL A 204 5.13 12.12 2.80
CA VAL A 204 4.41 12.08 4.08
C VAL A 204 5.28 11.45 5.18
N TYR A 205 5.99 10.36 4.85
CA TYR A 205 6.89 9.70 5.79
C TYR A 205 8.02 10.63 6.20
N TYR A 206 8.72 11.24 5.25
CA TYR A 206 9.79 12.19 5.50
C TYR A 206 9.34 13.37 6.37
N LYS A 207 8.22 14.02 6.01
CA LYS A 207 7.66 15.15 6.76
C LYS A 207 7.30 14.80 8.20
N SER A 208 6.84 13.58 8.43
CA SER A 208 6.34 13.14 9.74
C SER A 208 7.43 12.62 10.66
N THR A 209 8.51 12.09 10.11
CA THR A 209 9.56 11.40 10.87
C THR A 209 10.90 12.12 10.83
N GLY A 210 11.18 12.89 9.78
CA GLY A 210 12.51 13.46 9.48
C GLY A 210 13.52 12.42 8.97
N LEU A 211 13.14 11.13 8.85
CA LEU A 211 14.04 10.06 8.41
C LEU A 211 14.30 10.13 6.90
N ALA A 212 15.54 9.89 6.48
CA ALA A 212 15.90 9.84 5.07
C ALA A 212 15.10 8.73 4.36
N PRO A 213 14.38 9.05 3.26
CA PRO A 213 13.49 8.11 2.60
C PRO A 213 14.24 7.15 1.68
N GLY A 214 13.75 5.91 1.59
CA GLY A 214 14.19 4.91 0.65
C GLY A 214 13.03 4.09 0.10
N LEU A 215 13.24 3.50 -1.08
CA LEU A 215 12.34 2.55 -1.71
C LEU A 215 13.15 1.33 -2.15
N LEU A 216 12.75 0.16 -1.69
CA LEU A 216 13.32 -1.11 -2.11
C LEU A 216 12.38 -1.75 -3.13
N PHE A 217 12.73 -1.69 -4.41
CA PHE A 217 12.01 -2.35 -5.48
C PHE A 217 12.49 -3.77 -5.68
N VAL A 218 11.61 -4.74 -5.47
CA VAL A 218 11.93 -6.16 -5.51
C VAL A 218 11.12 -6.88 -6.59
N THR A 219 11.80 -7.75 -7.33
CA THR A 219 11.23 -8.71 -8.28
C THR A 219 11.89 -10.07 -8.07
N SER A 220 11.41 -11.12 -8.72
CA SER A 220 12.13 -12.40 -8.71
C SER A 220 13.43 -12.40 -9.55
N ALA A 221 13.70 -11.33 -10.32
CA ALA A 221 14.93 -11.17 -11.10
C ALA A 221 16.00 -10.33 -10.39
N GLY A 222 15.71 -9.75 -9.22
CA GLY A 222 16.63 -8.90 -8.47
C GLY A 222 15.92 -7.81 -7.68
N TYR A 223 16.71 -6.90 -7.15
CA TYR A 223 16.22 -5.72 -6.44
C TYR A 223 16.96 -4.44 -6.84
N ASN A 224 16.44 -3.31 -6.46
CA ASN A 224 17.07 -2.00 -6.61
C ASN A 224 16.67 -1.09 -5.45
N ILE A 225 17.66 -0.41 -4.86
CA ILE A 225 17.47 0.56 -3.78
C ILE A 225 17.49 1.96 -4.38
N VAL A 226 16.42 2.71 -4.11
CA VAL A 226 16.24 4.08 -4.59
C VAL A 226 16.19 5.02 -3.38
N THR A 227 17.12 5.97 -3.32
CA THR A 227 17.28 6.96 -2.25
C THR A 227 17.42 8.36 -2.85
N ALA A 228 17.52 9.38 -2.00
CA ALA A 228 17.82 10.74 -2.45
C ALA A 228 19.19 10.89 -3.15
N GLU A 229 20.12 9.96 -2.92
CA GLU A 229 21.45 9.99 -3.53
C GLU A 229 21.42 9.62 -5.02
N ASN A 230 20.50 8.74 -5.42
CA ASN A 230 20.41 8.22 -6.78
C ASN A 230 19.08 8.56 -7.50
N CYS A 231 18.18 9.32 -6.84
CA CYS A 231 16.89 9.71 -7.40
C CYS A 231 16.48 11.13 -6.98
N GLU A 232 16.42 12.06 -7.93
CA GLU A 232 16.02 13.45 -7.70
C GLU A 232 14.63 13.56 -7.06
N ALA A 233 13.69 12.67 -7.42
CA ALA A 233 12.33 12.71 -6.89
C ALA A 233 12.22 12.47 -5.38
N LEU A 234 13.25 11.91 -4.74
CA LEU A 234 13.32 11.68 -3.29
C LEU A 234 14.17 12.74 -2.56
N GLN A 235 14.66 13.76 -3.24
CA GLN A 235 15.35 14.89 -2.60
C GLN A 235 14.38 15.74 -1.78
N PRO A 236 14.83 16.39 -0.71
CA PRO A 236 13.98 17.11 0.23
C PRO A 236 13.02 18.13 -0.42
N GLU A 237 13.49 18.88 -1.40
CA GLU A 237 12.70 19.90 -2.10
C GLU A 237 11.56 19.28 -2.89
N ARG A 238 11.80 18.15 -3.55
CA ARG A 238 10.77 17.40 -4.30
C ARG A 238 9.76 16.72 -3.39
N LEU A 239 10.24 16.23 -2.23
CA LEU A 239 9.36 15.67 -1.22
C LEU A 239 8.45 16.75 -0.60
N GLU A 240 8.95 17.96 -0.37
CA GLU A 240 8.11 19.07 0.13
C GLU A 240 7.01 19.42 -0.88
N GLU A 241 7.34 19.53 -2.18
CA GLU A 241 6.35 19.74 -3.24
C GLU A 241 5.29 18.62 -3.29
N ALA A 242 5.73 17.37 -3.17
CA ALA A 242 4.84 16.20 -3.16
C ALA A 242 3.95 16.16 -1.92
N TYR A 243 4.49 16.57 -0.76
CA TYR A 243 3.75 16.71 0.49
C TYR A 243 2.64 17.75 0.37
N GLU A 244 2.95 18.94 -0.17
CA GLU A 244 1.94 19.96 -0.41
C GLU A 244 0.81 19.47 -1.34
N ASN A 245 1.13 18.68 -2.34
CA ASN A 245 0.14 18.12 -3.24
C ASN A 245 -0.80 17.13 -2.54
N ILE A 246 -0.29 16.26 -1.65
CA ILE A 246 -1.14 15.31 -0.93
C ILE A 246 -1.99 16.00 0.13
N VAL A 247 -1.46 17.00 0.81
CA VAL A 247 -2.22 17.79 1.79
C VAL A 247 -3.37 18.54 1.10
N ARG A 248 -3.17 19.13 -0.08
CA ARG A 248 -4.25 19.74 -0.86
C ARG A 248 -5.37 18.75 -1.19
N ARG A 249 -5.04 17.50 -1.51
CA ARG A 249 -6.05 16.44 -1.75
C ARG A 249 -6.82 16.09 -0.48
N TRP A 250 -6.14 15.92 0.64
CA TRP A 250 -6.79 15.66 1.93
C TRP A 250 -7.70 16.83 2.34
N PHE A 251 -7.22 18.06 2.14
CA PHE A 251 -7.99 19.26 2.44
C PHE A 251 -9.23 19.39 1.54
N ALA A 252 -9.12 19.11 0.24
CA ALA A 252 -10.26 19.10 -0.66
C ALA A 252 -11.33 18.07 -0.22
N ALA A 253 -10.92 16.84 0.10
CA ALA A 253 -11.84 15.82 0.63
C ALA A 253 -12.50 16.28 1.93
N GLN A 254 -11.73 16.90 2.84
CA GLN A 254 -12.24 17.46 4.09
C GLN A 254 -13.31 18.54 3.84
N LYS A 255 -13.07 19.47 2.90
CA LYS A 255 -14.06 20.51 2.56
C LYS A 255 -15.36 19.94 2.01
N LEU A 256 -15.30 18.94 1.14
CA LEU A 256 -16.50 18.27 0.64
C LEU A 256 -17.28 17.58 1.75
N MET A 257 -16.60 16.93 2.68
CA MET A 257 -17.23 16.31 3.85
C MET A 257 -17.84 17.34 4.82
N GLN A 258 -17.19 18.52 4.98
CA GLN A 258 -17.75 19.63 5.76
C GLN A 258 -19.05 20.14 5.14
N VAL A 259 -19.08 20.35 3.82
CA VAL A 259 -20.28 20.78 3.10
C VAL A 259 -21.40 19.76 3.24
N ALA A 260 -21.09 18.48 3.02
CA ALA A 260 -22.08 17.40 3.11
C ALA A 260 -22.54 17.10 4.55
N ASN A 261 -21.82 17.54 5.56
CA ASN A 261 -22.15 17.50 6.98
C ASN A 261 -22.77 16.17 7.47
N GLY A 262 -22.14 15.06 7.11
CA GLY A 262 -22.60 13.71 7.49
C GLY A 262 -23.64 13.09 6.55
N ASN A 263 -24.09 13.78 5.52
CA ASN A 263 -25.04 13.29 4.55
C ASN A 263 -24.33 12.63 3.35
N TRP A 264 -24.42 11.31 3.24
CA TRP A 264 -23.81 10.56 2.14
C TRP A 264 -24.36 10.94 0.76
N LYS A 265 -25.68 11.19 0.65
CA LYS A 265 -26.30 11.57 -0.62
C LYS A 265 -25.74 12.90 -1.13
N GLU A 266 -25.57 13.85 -0.23
CA GLU A 266 -24.94 15.12 -0.52
C GLU A 266 -23.48 14.93 -0.94
N LEU A 267 -22.70 14.14 -0.20
CA LEU A 267 -21.30 13.88 -0.51
C LEU A 267 -21.14 13.23 -1.90
N PHE A 268 -21.97 12.25 -2.24
CA PHE A 268 -21.95 11.60 -3.54
C PHE A 268 -22.35 12.55 -4.68
N SER A 269 -23.24 13.52 -4.44
CA SER A 269 -23.62 14.52 -5.45
C SER A 269 -22.48 15.48 -5.82
N LEU A 270 -21.52 15.69 -4.89
CA LEU A 270 -20.37 16.58 -5.07
C LEU A 270 -19.18 15.93 -5.78
N VAL A 271 -19.18 14.60 -5.92
CA VAL A 271 -18.02 13.86 -6.46
C VAL A 271 -18.48 12.94 -7.60
N PRO A 272 -18.08 13.21 -8.84
CA PRO A 272 -18.42 12.35 -9.98
C PRO A 272 -17.69 10.99 -9.86
N PRO A 273 -18.39 9.85 -10.03
CA PRO A 273 -17.80 8.53 -9.94
C PRO A 273 -17.17 8.09 -11.27
N ASP A 274 -16.05 7.39 -11.21
CA ASP A 274 -15.55 6.58 -12.34
C ASP A 274 -16.03 5.13 -12.22
N PHE A 275 -17.25 4.86 -12.67
CA PHE A 275 -17.81 3.51 -12.65
C PHE A 275 -17.02 2.50 -13.49
N GLY A 276 -16.30 2.94 -14.52
CA GLY A 276 -15.44 2.07 -15.33
C GLY A 276 -14.25 1.56 -14.53
N MET A 277 -13.59 2.45 -13.82
CA MET A 277 -12.48 2.12 -12.92
C MET A 277 -12.96 1.23 -11.77
N ILE A 278 -14.08 1.59 -11.12
CA ILE A 278 -14.65 0.80 -10.02
C ILE A 278 -14.98 -0.63 -10.49
N ALA A 279 -15.61 -0.78 -11.66
CA ALA A 279 -15.92 -2.11 -12.22
C ALA A 279 -14.67 -2.96 -12.45
N THR A 280 -13.62 -2.32 -12.98
CA THR A 280 -12.37 -3.01 -13.33
C THR A 280 -11.58 -3.43 -12.09
N ARG A 281 -11.54 -2.59 -11.06
CA ARG A 281 -10.73 -2.82 -9.86
C ARG A 281 -11.43 -3.67 -8.80
N HIS A 282 -12.75 -3.50 -8.64
CA HIS A 282 -13.45 -4.00 -7.46
C HIS A 282 -14.62 -4.96 -7.78
N GLY A 283 -14.91 -5.19 -9.07
CA GLY A 283 -15.92 -6.14 -9.50
C GLY A 283 -17.37 -5.64 -9.46
N LYS A 284 -18.29 -6.52 -9.89
CA LYS A 284 -19.70 -6.15 -10.10
C LYS A 284 -20.46 -5.83 -8.82
N GLU A 285 -20.16 -6.52 -7.72
CA GLU A 285 -20.84 -6.29 -6.44
C GLU A 285 -20.58 -4.88 -5.94
N ILE A 286 -19.33 -4.48 -5.86
CA ILE A 286 -18.93 -3.12 -5.45
C ILE A 286 -19.45 -2.07 -6.44
N LEU A 287 -19.41 -2.36 -7.75
CA LEU A 287 -20.01 -1.48 -8.75
C LEU A 287 -21.51 -1.27 -8.54
N ASN A 288 -22.26 -2.31 -8.17
CA ASN A 288 -23.71 -2.18 -7.91
C ASN A 288 -23.96 -1.32 -6.69
N ILE A 289 -23.20 -1.50 -5.61
CA ILE A 289 -23.28 -0.65 -4.41
C ILE A 289 -22.94 0.80 -4.78
N ALA A 290 -21.86 1.02 -5.54
CA ALA A 290 -21.48 2.35 -6.01
C ALA A 290 -22.59 3.00 -6.83
N LYS A 291 -23.17 2.30 -7.80
CA LYS A 291 -24.29 2.81 -8.61
C LYS A 291 -25.53 3.16 -7.78
N GLN A 292 -25.81 2.42 -6.72
CA GLN A 292 -26.90 2.74 -5.79
C GLN A 292 -26.59 3.99 -4.97
N ALA A 293 -25.34 4.08 -4.44
CA ALA A 293 -24.89 5.21 -3.63
C ALA A 293 -24.91 6.54 -4.40
N TRP A 294 -24.51 6.53 -5.68
CA TRP A 294 -24.50 7.72 -6.55
C TRP A 294 -25.85 8.03 -7.26
N ARG A 295 -26.90 7.23 -7.06
CA ARG A 295 -28.23 7.59 -7.55
C ARG A 295 -28.80 8.73 -6.71
N THR A 296 -29.11 9.81 -7.37
CA THR A 296 -29.67 11.04 -6.75
C THR A 296 -31.18 11.02 -6.62
N GLU A 297 -31.86 9.94 -6.98
CA GLU A 297 -33.31 9.79 -6.88
C GLU A 297 -33.78 9.23 -5.52
#